data_220b53f411e6f8e8971ede5bef71459b
#
_entry.id   220b53f411e6f8e8971ede5bef71459b
#
_cell.length_a   1.000
_cell.length_b   1.000
_cell.length_c   1.000
_cell.angle_alpha   90.00
_cell.angle_beta   90.00
_cell.angle_gamma   90.00
#
_symmetry.space_group_name_H-M   'P 1'
#
loop_
_entity.id
_entity.type
_entity.pdbx_description
1 polymer ?
#
loop_
_entity_poly.entity_id
_entity_poly.type
_entity_poly.pdbx_seq_one_letter_code
_entity_poly.pdbx_strand_id
1 'polypeptide(L)'
;MRYVSWNVNGLRAVMKKGFEDIVAQINPDVLALQETKLQANQAAPDLPDYLEFWSYAERKGYSGTAVFSKRKPLQVLHGLGFANLDDEGRIVALEFPECWFVCVYTPNAQNGLARIDHRMEWDDAFRDFCKGLEEGVLPAGVPVERVDDEGAVVLLPSAGAGEGKNGADIDPGKIMLGAGHIPASWLPRTEAGEIADAKPVVVCGDLNVAHNEIDLKNPGPNRGNAGFSDEERGKFGEFLDAGFTDTFRYLHPDVEGAYSWWSYRFHARENNAGWRIDYFLVSDSLRENVQTASILSEVYGSDHCPVMLELAEN
;
A
#
# COMPACT_ATOMS: atom_id res chain seq x y z
N MET A 1 17.48 5.63 0.97
CA MET A 1 16.18 5.73 1.67
C MET A 1 15.69 4.34 2.02
N ARG A 2 15.12 4.15 3.25
CA ARG A 2 14.62 2.85 3.74
C ARG A 2 13.10 2.84 3.78
N TYR A 3 12.50 1.92 3.06
CA TYR A 3 11.06 1.68 3.00
C TYR A 3 10.73 0.35 3.67
N VAL A 4 9.62 0.31 4.42
CA VAL A 4 9.11 -0.92 5.04
C VAL A 4 7.63 -1.06 4.71
N SER A 5 7.19 -2.27 4.38
CA SER A 5 5.79 -2.62 4.16
C SER A 5 5.40 -3.78 5.06
N TRP A 6 4.25 -3.69 5.73
CA TRP A 6 3.77 -4.73 6.63
C TRP A 6 2.25 -4.86 6.62
N ASN A 7 1.75 -6.00 6.19
CA ASN A 7 0.35 -6.36 6.47
C ASN A 7 0.23 -6.73 7.95
N VAL A 8 -0.46 -5.90 8.71
CA VAL A 8 -0.57 -6.04 10.17
C VAL A 8 -1.75 -6.88 10.62
N ASN A 9 -2.63 -7.29 9.69
CA ASN A 9 -3.83 -8.08 9.98
C ASN A 9 -4.64 -7.55 11.19
N GLY A 10 -4.73 -6.22 11.27
CA GLY A 10 -5.38 -5.48 12.37
C GLY A 10 -4.40 -4.76 13.28
N LEU A 11 -4.23 -3.46 13.06
CA LEU A 11 -3.22 -2.63 13.73
C LEU A 11 -3.35 -2.66 15.26
N ARG A 12 -4.57 -2.59 15.82
CA ARG A 12 -4.77 -2.67 17.28
C ARG A 12 -4.22 -3.96 17.91
N ALA A 13 -4.19 -5.05 17.15
CA ALA A 13 -3.65 -6.31 17.65
C ALA A 13 -2.13 -6.32 17.66
N VAL A 14 -1.50 -5.74 16.65
CA VAL A 14 -0.04 -5.65 16.54
C VAL A 14 0.54 -4.61 17.50
N MET A 15 -0.13 -3.48 17.73
CA MET A 15 0.26 -2.49 18.75
C MET A 15 0.43 -3.12 20.14
N LYS A 16 -0.46 -4.05 20.52
CA LYS A 16 -0.33 -4.79 21.79
C LYS A 16 0.85 -5.76 21.86
N LYS A 17 1.55 -5.94 20.74
CA LYS A 17 2.69 -6.86 20.61
C LYS A 17 4.00 -6.12 20.36
N GLY A 18 4.06 -4.82 20.66
CA GLY A 18 5.28 -4.01 20.57
C GLY A 18 5.52 -3.41 19.18
N PHE A 19 4.46 -3.01 18.49
CA PHE A 19 4.55 -2.42 17.14
C PHE A 19 5.50 -1.21 17.10
N GLU A 20 5.35 -0.28 18.05
CA GLU A 20 6.16 0.94 18.14
C GLU A 20 7.64 0.62 18.37
N ASP A 21 7.95 -0.37 19.21
CA ASP A 21 9.32 -0.82 19.46
C ASP A 21 9.93 -1.45 18.19
N ILE A 22 9.15 -2.25 17.47
CA ILE A 22 9.57 -2.85 16.19
C ILE A 22 9.87 -1.75 15.17
N VAL A 23 8.98 -0.77 15.02
CA VAL A 23 9.18 0.36 14.10
C VAL A 23 10.41 1.18 14.49
N ALA A 24 10.59 1.47 15.78
CA ALA A 24 11.76 2.19 16.28
C ALA A 24 13.07 1.44 15.99
N GLN A 25 13.08 0.10 16.13
CA GLN A 25 14.24 -0.74 15.85
C GLN A 25 14.59 -0.77 14.35
N ILE A 26 13.59 -0.92 13.46
CA ILE A 26 13.79 -0.93 12.01
C ILE A 26 14.11 0.48 11.50
N ASN A 27 13.51 1.50 12.11
CA ASN A 27 13.68 2.93 11.83
C ASN A 27 13.51 3.28 10.34
N PRO A 28 12.38 2.94 9.69
CA PRO A 28 12.15 3.26 8.29
C PRO A 28 12.00 4.78 8.06
N ASP A 29 12.30 5.24 6.83
CA ASP A 29 11.95 6.59 6.39
C ASP A 29 10.47 6.65 6.00
N VAL A 30 9.96 5.55 5.41
CA VAL A 30 8.54 5.38 5.06
C VAL A 30 8.09 3.98 5.46
N LEU A 31 6.97 3.90 6.18
CA LEU A 31 6.33 2.67 6.62
C LEU A 31 4.92 2.58 6.02
N ALA A 32 4.67 1.52 5.27
CA ALA A 32 3.36 1.20 4.70
C ALA A 32 2.69 0.06 5.45
N LEU A 33 1.42 0.22 5.79
CA LEU A 33 0.63 -0.81 6.48
C LEU A 33 -0.56 -1.23 5.64
N GLN A 34 -0.83 -2.53 5.60
CA GLN A 34 -2.02 -3.11 5.00
C GLN A 34 -2.85 -3.82 6.07
N GLU A 35 -4.14 -3.97 5.82
CA GLU A 35 -5.12 -4.53 6.74
C GLU A 35 -5.12 -3.86 8.13
N THR A 36 -5.13 -2.54 8.15
CA THR A 36 -5.21 -1.80 9.43
C THR A 36 -6.48 -2.11 10.20
N LYS A 37 -7.58 -2.45 9.49
CA LYS A 37 -8.92 -2.79 10.04
C LYS A 37 -9.46 -1.74 10.99
N LEU A 38 -9.11 -0.47 10.73
CA LEU A 38 -9.52 0.68 11.52
C LEU A 38 -10.52 1.55 10.77
N GLN A 39 -11.18 2.38 11.55
CA GLN A 39 -11.89 3.57 11.09
C GLN A 39 -11.23 4.79 11.73
N ALA A 40 -11.49 5.98 11.18
CA ALA A 40 -10.98 7.23 11.70
C ALA A 40 -11.17 7.34 13.23
N ASN A 41 -10.14 7.82 13.92
CA ASN A 41 -10.14 8.06 15.38
C ASN A 41 -10.31 6.81 16.27
N GLN A 42 -10.11 5.60 15.77
CA GLN A 42 -10.20 4.39 16.60
C GLN A 42 -8.88 4.03 17.30
N ALA A 43 -7.77 4.23 16.68
CA ALA A 43 -6.42 4.08 17.21
C ALA A 43 -5.42 4.72 16.27
N ALA A 44 -4.32 5.25 16.83
CA ALA A 44 -3.11 5.64 16.10
C ALA A 44 -1.91 5.17 16.93
N PRO A 45 -0.84 4.65 16.31
CA PRO A 45 0.40 4.35 17.01
C PRO A 45 1.11 5.65 17.41
N ASP A 46 1.88 5.60 18.49
CA ASP A 46 2.69 6.74 18.93
C ASP A 46 4.00 6.80 18.13
N LEU A 47 3.96 7.45 16.99
CA LEU A 47 5.09 7.63 16.07
C LEU A 47 5.32 9.13 15.80
N PRO A 48 5.84 9.90 16.77
CA PRO A 48 5.86 11.36 16.73
C PRO A 48 6.71 11.95 15.58
N ASP A 49 7.66 11.17 15.04
CA ASP A 49 8.51 11.61 13.93
C ASP A 49 7.88 11.37 12.54
N TYR A 50 6.67 10.84 12.49
CA TYR A 50 6.02 10.46 11.24
C TYR A 50 4.75 11.27 10.99
N LEU A 51 4.57 11.68 9.74
CA LEU A 51 3.30 12.10 9.19
C LEU A 51 2.48 10.88 8.82
N GLU A 52 1.15 10.94 9.03
CA GLU A 52 0.26 9.79 8.87
C GLU A 52 -0.76 10.03 7.75
N PHE A 53 -0.91 9.06 6.86
CA PHE A 53 -1.88 9.08 5.76
C PHE A 53 -2.67 7.78 5.75
N TRP A 54 -4.01 7.88 5.77
CA TRP A 54 -4.89 6.73 5.97
C TRP A 54 -5.95 6.60 4.89
N SER A 55 -6.16 5.39 4.41
CA SER A 55 -7.31 5.02 3.58
C SER A 55 -8.13 3.94 4.29
N TYR A 56 -9.40 4.23 4.56
CA TYR A 56 -10.29 3.38 5.33
C TYR A 56 -11.30 2.69 4.43
N ALA A 57 -11.62 1.42 4.72
CA ALA A 57 -12.75 0.76 4.10
C ALA A 57 -14.07 1.34 4.62
N GLU A 58 -15.10 1.40 3.78
CA GLU A 58 -16.47 1.73 4.22
C GLU A 58 -16.96 0.70 5.25
N ARG A 59 -16.64 -0.57 5.03
CA ARG A 59 -16.95 -1.66 5.96
C ARG A 59 -16.04 -1.61 7.18
N LYS A 60 -16.64 -1.44 8.36
CA LYS A 60 -15.92 -1.41 9.64
C LYS A 60 -15.17 -2.72 9.94
N GLY A 61 -13.92 -2.58 10.42
CA GLY A 61 -13.10 -3.72 10.82
C GLY A 61 -12.58 -4.58 9.66
N TYR A 62 -12.51 -4.03 8.48
CA TYR A 62 -12.11 -4.71 7.24
C TYR A 62 -11.08 -3.87 6.48
N SER A 63 -10.14 -4.52 5.76
CA SER A 63 -9.17 -3.88 4.88
C SER A 63 -8.49 -2.63 5.48
N GLY A 64 -8.31 -1.58 4.69
CA GLY A 64 -7.69 -0.32 5.08
C GLY A 64 -6.16 -0.35 4.98
N THR A 65 -5.59 0.75 4.49
CA THR A 65 -4.15 0.97 4.37
C THR A 65 -3.73 2.23 5.09
N ALA A 66 -2.46 2.33 5.45
CA ALA A 66 -1.88 3.54 6.01
C ALA A 66 -0.42 3.68 5.59
N VAL A 67 0.05 4.91 5.48
CA VAL A 67 1.47 5.21 5.29
C VAL A 67 1.92 6.22 6.34
N PHE A 68 3.04 5.91 6.97
CA PHE A 68 3.75 6.78 7.91
C PHE A 68 5.06 7.22 7.26
N SER A 69 5.30 8.51 7.19
CA SER A 69 6.48 9.07 6.51
C SER A 69 7.19 10.11 7.36
N LYS A 70 8.50 9.97 7.53
CA LYS A 70 9.34 11.03 8.10
C LYS A 70 9.54 12.20 7.14
N ARG A 71 9.30 11.94 5.85
CA ARG A 71 9.40 12.94 4.80
C ARG A 71 8.02 13.45 4.44
N LYS A 72 7.93 14.74 4.24
CA LYS A 72 6.72 15.40 3.76
C LYS A 72 6.52 15.10 2.27
N PRO A 73 5.37 14.53 1.85
CA PRO A 73 5.02 14.39 0.45
C PRO A 73 4.56 15.73 -0.14
N LEU A 74 4.61 15.84 -1.46
CA LEU A 74 4.05 16.98 -2.21
C LEU A 74 2.52 16.90 -2.25
N GLN A 75 1.99 15.69 -2.44
CA GLN A 75 0.56 15.37 -2.37
C GLN A 75 0.37 13.89 -2.06
N VAL A 76 -0.86 13.53 -1.68
CA VAL A 76 -1.27 12.15 -1.37
C VAL A 76 -2.55 11.82 -2.09
N LEU A 77 -2.59 10.68 -2.77
CA LEU A 77 -3.77 10.16 -3.45
C LEU A 77 -4.35 8.97 -2.68
N HIS A 78 -5.70 8.86 -2.69
CA HIS A 78 -6.43 7.78 -2.02
C HIS A 78 -7.31 7.01 -3.00
N GLY A 79 -6.93 5.78 -3.33
CA GLY A 79 -7.68 4.93 -4.27
C GLY A 79 -7.25 5.07 -5.73
N LEU A 80 -8.04 4.46 -6.61
CA LEU A 80 -7.81 4.37 -8.07
C LEU A 80 -8.66 5.37 -8.87
N GLY A 81 -9.66 6.00 -8.24
CA GLY A 81 -10.64 6.87 -8.89
C GLY A 81 -11.93 6.16 -9.35
N PHE A 82 -12.08 4.88 -9.02
CA PHE A 82 -13.27 4.10 -9.36
C PHE A 82 -14.07 3.71 -8.11
N ALA A 83 -15.29 4.20 -7.99
CA ALA A 83 -16.10 4.00 -6.77
C ALA A 83 -16.33 2.52 -6.40
N ASN A 84 -16.40 1.62 -7.41
CA ASN A 84 -16.56 0.18 -7.19
C ASN A 84 -15.27 -0.56 -6.82
N LEU A 85 -14.12 0.12 -6.88
CA LEU A 85 -12.81 -0.43 -6.55
C LEU A 85 -12.18 0.22 -5.31
N ASP A 86 -12.70 1.36 -4.87
CA ASP A 86 -12.10 2.20 -3.82
C ASP A 86 -12.82 2.11 -2.45
N ASP A 87 -13.94 1.37 -2.35
CA ASP A 87 -14.75 1.23 -1.13
C ASP A 87 -14.04 0.47 0.01
N GLU A 88 -12.97 -0.24 -0.30
CA GLU A 88 -12.22 -1.06 0.65
C GLU A 88 -10.93 -0.40 1.19
N GLY A 89 -10.61 0.86 0.79
CA GLY A 89 -9.46 1.63 1.33
C GLY A 89 -8.12 0.96 1.10
N ARG A 90 -7.84 0.57 -0.16
CA ARG A 90 -6.72 -0.30 -0.52
C ARG A 90 -5.46 0.39 -0.98
N ILE A 91 -5.52 1.71 -1.23
CA ILE A 91 -4.40 2.48 -1.78
C ILE A 91 -4.20 3.79 -1.03
N VAL A 92 -2.94 4.06 -0.71
CA VAL A 92 -2.40 5.38 -0.36
C VAL A 92 -1.14 5.60 -1.19
N ALA A 93 -1.11 6.63 -2.02
CA ALA A 93 0.05 6.97 -2.83
C ALA A 93 0.59 8.34 -2.46
N LEU A 94 1.87 8.43 -2.12
CA LEU A 94 2.58 9.64 -1.74
C LEU A 94 3.46 10.11 -2.89
N GLU A 95 3.34 11.37 -3.28
CA GLU A 95 4.28 12.00 -4.21
C GLU A 95 5.46 12.59 -3.46
N PHE A 96 6.66 12.12 -3.77
CA PHE A 96 7.91 12.77 -3.37
C PHE A 96 8.55 13.50 -4.57
N PRO A 97 9.52 14.40 -4.35
CA PRO A 97 10.20 15.05 -5.46
C PRO A 97 10.82 14.09 -6.46
N GLU A 98 11.33 12.95 -6.00
CA GLU A 98 12.06 11.96 -6.80
C GLU A 98 11.23 10.76 -7.28
N CYS A 99 10.10 10.43 -6.64
CA CYS A 99 9.29 9.26 -6.99
C CYS A 99 7.87 9.34 -6.42
N TRP A 100 7.00 8.50 -6.96
CA TRP A 100 5.77 8.11 -6.27
C TRP A 100 6.01 6.90 -5.39
N PHE A 101 5.47 6.90 -4.18
CA PHE A 101 5.44 5.75 -3.27
C PHE A 101 4.00 5.28 -3.10
N VAL A 102 3.70 4.05 -3.51
CA VAL A 102 2.35 3.49 -3.53
C VAL A 102 2.24 2.32 -2.56
N CYS A 103 1.49 2.51 -1.47
CA CYS A 103 1.07 1.44 -0.58
C CYS A 103 -0.20 0.79 -1.13
N VAL A 104 -0.19 -0.53 -1.28
CA VAL A 104 -1.31 -1.29 -1.83
C VAL A 104 -1.68 -2.49 -0.97
N TYR A 105 -2.97 -2.77 -0.86
CA TYR A 105 -3.55 -4.02 -0.38
C TYR A 105 -4.48 -4.59 -1.44
N THR A 106 -3.96 -5.48 -2.26
CA THR A 106 -4.71 -6.05 -3.39
C THR A 106 -5.87 -6.94 -2.91
N PRO A 107 -7.05 -6.89 -3.54
CA PRO A 107 -8.16 -7.77 -3.17
C PRO A 107 -7.79 -9.25 -3.25
N ASN A 108 -8.16 -10.05 -2.25
CA ASN A 108 -8.04 -11.50 -2.32
C ASN A 108 -9.18 -12.08 -3.18
N ALA A 109 -8.86 -13.01 -4.09
CA ALA A 109 -9.85 -13.68 -4.94
C ALA A 109 -10.82 -14.60 -4.18
N GLN A 110 -10.54 -14.87 -2.90
CA GLN A 110 -11.31 -15.71 -1.96
C GLN A 110 -11.36 -17.18 -2.34
N ASN A 111 -11.85 -18.00 -1.40
CA ASN A 111 -11.96 -19.43 -1.61
C ASN A 111 -12.82 -19.78 -2.83
N GLY A 112 -12.35 -20.67 -3.67
CA GLY A 112 -13.01 -21.05 -4.92
C GLY A 112 -13.03 -19.94 -5.96
N LEU A 113 -12.15 -18.95 -5.85
CA LEU A 113 -12.01 -17.80 -6.76
C LEU A 113 -13.32 -16.97 -6.87
N ALA A 114 -14.09 -16.88 -5.78
CA ALA A 114 -15.42 -16.26 -5.77
C ALA A 114 -15.40 -14.76 -6.16
N ARG A 115 -14.24 -14.07 -6.05
CA ARG A 115 -14.05 -12.67 -6.44
C ARG A 115 -13.05 -12.50 -7.58
N ILE A 116 -12.80 -13.53 -8.38
CA ILE A 116 -11.74 -13.46 -9.41
C ILE A 116 -12.02 -12.36 -10.45
N ASP A 117 -13.26 -12.20 -10.91
CA ASP A 117 -13.60 -11.16 -11.88
C ASP A 117 -13.31 -9.75 -11.34
N HIS A 118 -13.70 -9.48 -10.10
CA HIS A 118 -13.38 -8.21 -9.42
C HIS A 118 -11.87 -8.03 -9.24
N ARG A 119 -11.15 -9.11 -8.91
CA ARG A 119 -9.69 -9.09 -8.79
C ARG A 119 -9.01 -8.75 -10.11
N MET A 120 -9.46 -9.32 -11.22
CA MET A 120 -8.89 -9.04 -12.55
C MET A 120 -9.13 -7.60 -12.99
N GLU A 121 -10.35 -7.07 -12.80
CA GLU A 121 -10.66 -5.66 -13.04
C GLU A 121 -9.79 -4.73 -12.19
N TRP A 122 -9.63 -5.07 -10.91
CA TRP A 122 -8.83 -4.29 -9.97
C TRP A 122 -7.34 -4.29 -10.34
N ASP A 123 -6.78 -5.45 -10.70
CA ASP A 123 -5.37 -5.57 -11.09
C ASP A 123 -5.04 -4.75 -12.34
N ASP A 124 -5.95 -4.73 -13.35
CA ASP A 124 -5.80 -3.91 -14.54
C ASP A 124 -5.84 -2.41 -14.20
N ALA A 125 -6.82 -1.99 -13.40
CA ALA A 125 -6.94 -0.60 -12.96
C ALA A 125 -5.73 -0.15 -12.14
N PHE A 126 -5.19 -1.02 -11.28
CA PHE A 126 -4.01 -0.73 -10.48
C PHE A 126 -2.73 -0.61 -11.33
N ARG A 127 -2.53 -1.50 -12.31
CA ARG A 127 -1.42 -1.40 -13.27
C ARG A 127 -1.49 -0.07 -14.01
N ASP A 128 -2.66 0.27 -14.56
CA ASP A 128 -2.86 1.49 -15.34
C ASP A 128 -2.70 2.75 -14.47
N PHE A 129 -3.12 2.69 -13.19
CA PHE A 129 -2.86 3.74 -12.19
C PHE A 129 -1.35 3.96 -12.00
N CYS A 130 -0.59 2.92 -11.74
CA CYS A 130 0.86 3.03 -11.51
C CYS A 130 1.59 3.54 -12.77
N LYS A 131 1.17 3.10 -13.96
CA LYS A 131 1.72 3.62 -15.24
C LYS A 131 1.36 5.08 -15.45
N GLY A 132 0.13 5.48 -15.15
CA GLY A 132 -0.27 6.88 -15.21
C GLY A 132 0.60 7.77 -14.32
N LEU A 133 0.85 7.36 -13.07
CA LEU A 133 1.76 8.09 -12.17
C LEU A 133 3.19 8.19 -12.73
N GLU A 134 3.71 7.11 -13.31
CA GLU A 134 5.04 7.08 -13.93
C GLU A 134 5.13 8.05 -15.13
N GLU A 135 4.07 8.14 -15.91
CA GLU A 135 3.98 9.01 -17.10
C GLU A 135 3.56 10.45 -16.77
N GLY A 136 3.26 10.74 -15.51
CA GLY A 136 2.83 12.07 -15.07
C GLY A 136 1.36 12.37 -15.39
N VAL A 137 0.52 11.36 -15.51
CA VAL A 137 -0.92 11.50 -15.73
C VAL A 137 -1.67 11.06 -14.49
N LEU A 138 -2.34 11.99 -13.81
CA LEU A 138 -3.15 11.65 -12.63
C LEU A 138 -4.49 11.04 -13.05
N PRO A 139 -4.95 9.97 -12.38
CA PRO A 139 -6.27 9.42 -12.62
C PRO A 139 -7.35 10.42 -12.17
N ALA A 140 -8.43 10.54 -12.94
CA ALA A 140 -9.54 11.42 -12.61
C ALA A 140 -10.37 10.90 -11.40
N GLY A 141 -10.87 11.82 -10.58
CA GLY A 141 -11.79 11.48 -9.49
C GLY A 141 -11.14 10.91 -8.23
N VAL A 142 -9.83 10.81 -8.16
CA VAL A 142 -9.11 10.32 -6.97
C VAL A 142 -9.11 11.41 -5.88
N PRO A 143 -9.47 11.09 -4.62
CA PRO A 143 -9.28 12.00 -3.50
C PRO A 143 -7.81 12.38 -3.34
N VAL A 144 -7.51 13.68 -3.23
CA VAL A 144 -6.14 14.18 -3.11
C VAL A 144 -5.99 15.06 -1.88
N GLU A 145 -4.97 14.76 -1.06
CA GLU A 145 -4.51 15.65 0.02
C GLU A 145 -3.30 16.43 -0.50
N ARG A 146 -3.40 17.75 -0.53
CA ARG A 146 -2.27 18.64 -0.82
C ARG A 146 -1.69 19.16 0.48
N VAL A 147 -0.39 19.09 0.60
CA VAL A 147 0.30 19.41 1.85
C VAL A 147 1.07 20.72 1.66
N ASP A 148 0.76 21.74 2.47
CA ASP A 148 1.45 23.05 2.41
C ASP A 148 2.89 22.99 2.96
N ASP A 149 3.62 24.12 2.88
CA ASP A 149 5.01 24.17 3.35
C ASP A 149 5.17 23.93 4.86
N GLU A 150 4.11 24.14 5.64
CA GLU A 150 4.09 23.89 7.08
C GLU A 150 3.71 22.44 7.43
N GLY A 151 3.35 21.61 6.41
CA GLY A 151 2.92 20.22 6.60
C GLY A 151 1.43 20.08 6.92
N ALA A 152 0.62 21.13 6.77
CA ALA A 152 -0.82 21.05 6.93
C ALA A 152 -1.50 20.62 5.64
N VAL A 153 -2.56 19.81 5.76
CA VAL A 153 -3.39 19.44 4.61
C VAL A 153 -4.19 20.64 4.15
N VAL A 154 -4.02 21.04 2.90
CA VAL A 154 -4.78 22.11 2.27
C VAL A 154 -6.03 21.53 1.63
N LEU A 155 -7.18 21.81 2.20
CA LEU A 155 -8.46 21.59 1.53
C LEU A 155 -8.70 22.74 0.56
N LEU A 156 -8.52 22.49 -0.74
CA LEU A 156 -8.96 23.45 -1.74
C LEU A 156 -10.50 23.50 -1.71
N PRO A 157 -11.12 24.69 -1.77
CA PRO A 157 -12.56 24.78 -1.87
C PRO A 157 -12.98 24.08 -3.16
N SER A 158 -13.71 22.96 -3.05
CA SER A 158 -14.31 22.30 -4.19
C SER A 158 -15.28 23.26 -4.85
N ALA A 159 -15.11 23.56 -6.13
CA ALA A 159 -16.09 24.26 -6.93
C ALA A 159 -17.36 23.39 -6.97
N GLY A 160 -18.30 23.60 -6.03
CA GLY A 160 -19.57 22.88 -6.01
C GLY A 160 -19.98 22.17 -4.72
N ALA A 161 -19.34 22.43 -3.58
CA ALA A 161 -19.81 21.88 -2.31
C ALA A 161 -21.13 22.52 -1.91
N GLY A 162 -22.23 21.81 -2.17
CA GLY A 162 -23.55 22.12 -1.63
C GLY A 162 -23.50 22.04 -0.09
N GLU A 163 -24.20 22.96 0.57
CA GLU A 163 -24.33 23.08 2.01
C GLU A 163 -24.71 21.73 2.67
N GLY A 164 -23.72 21.02 3.22
CA GLY A 164 -23.94 19.87 4.10
C GLY A 164 -24.50 20.35 5.44
N LYS A 165 -25.74 19.94 5.73
CA LYS A 165 -26.42 20.18 7.01
C LYS A 165 -25.74 19.43 8.15
N ASN A 166 -24.66 19.93 8.71
CA ASN A 166 -24.23 19.70 10.11
C ASN A 166 -23.09 20.68 10.39
N GLY A 167 -23.48 21.80 11.00
CA GLY A 167 -22.57 22.92 11.30
C GLY A 167 -21.53 22.58 12.36
N ALA A 168 -20.33 22.32 11.92
CA ALA A 168 -19.14 22.73 12.60
C ALA A 168 -18.43 23.69 11.63
N ASP A 169 -18.25 24.96 12.04
CA ASP A 169 -17.39 25.91 11.36
C ASP A 169 -15.95 25.38 11.37
N ILE A 170 -15.63 24.58 10.35
CA ILE A 170 -14.24 24.19 10.08
C ILE A 170 -13.73 25.26 9.14
N ASP A 171 -12.73 26.03 9.60
CA ASP A 171 -11.97 26.91 8.73
C ASP A 171 -11.43 26.09 7.56
N PRO A 172 -11.92 26.29 6.32
CA PRO A 172 -11.50 25.48 5.17
C PRO A 172 -10.02 25.71 4.80
N GLY A 173 -9.29 26.48 5.55
CA GLY A 173 -7.91 26.86 5.24
C GLY A 173 -6.81 26.05 5.91
N LYS A 174 -7.03 25.42 7.06
CA LYS A 174 -5.95 24.68 7.75
C LYS A 174 -6.49 23.57 8.65
N ILE A 175 -6.28 22.32 8.24
CA ILE A 175 -6.35 21.18 9.13
C ILE A 175 -4.90 20.75 9.41
N MET A 176 -4.48 20.84 10.66
CA MET A 176 -3.14 20.43 11.09
C MET A 176 -3.01 18.90 10.93
N LEU A 177 -1.91 18.45 10.32
CA LEU A 177 -1.51 17.04 10.32
C LEU A 177 -1.37 16.55 11.76
N GLY A 178 -2.02 15.44 12.11
CA GLY A 178 -2.11 14.92 13.48
C GLY A 178 -3.41 15.20 14.22
N ALA A 179 -4.29 16.05 13.71
CA ALA A 179 -5.56 16.41 14.34
C ALA A 179 -6.79 15.66 13.78
N GLY A 180 -6.65 14.38 13.50
CA GLY A 180 -7.78 13.55 13.06
C GLY A 180 -7.87 13.39 11.56
N HIS A 181 -8.31 12.24 11.17
CA HIS A 181 -8.38 11.79 9.79
C HIS A 181 -9.47 12.52 9.02
N ILE A 182 -9.10 13.15 7.93
CA ILE A 182 -10.06 13.82 7.03
C ILE A 182 -10.82 12.74 6.27
N PRO A 183 -12.16 12.72 6.30
CA PRO A 183 -12.91 11.80 5.48
C PRO A 183 -12.61 12.02 3.99
N ALA A 184 -12.37 10.96 3.23
CA ALA A 184 -12.08 11.06 1.80
C ALA A 184 -13.14 11.83 1.00
N SER A 185 -14.41 11.85 1.50
CA SER A 185 -15.50 12.64 0.92
C SER A 185 -15.32 14.17 1.03
N TRP A 186 -14.40 14.64 1.89
CA TRP A 186 -14.09 16.07 2.08
C TRP A 186 -12.87 16.52 1.29
N LEU A 187 -12.08 15.56 0.78
CA LEU A 187 -10.90 15.86 0.00
C LEU A 187 -11.29 16.35 -1.41
N PRO A 188 -10.56 17.32 -1.97
CA PRO A 188 -10.66 17.63 -3.38
C PRO A 188 -10.35 16.39 -4.21
N ARG A 189 -10.82 16.37 -5.45
CA ARG A 189 -10.55 15.26 -6.36
C ARG A 189 -9.74 15.75 -7.54
N THR A 190 -8.90 14.86 -8.06
CA THR A 190 -8.16 15.10 -9.28
C THR A 190 -9.11 15.32 -10.46
N GLU A 191 -8.75 16.22 -11.38
CA GLU A 191 -9.52 16.48 -12.60
C GLU A 191 -9.07 15.56 -13.76
N ALA A 192 -9.95 15.36 -14.74
CA ALA A 192 -9.60 14.61 -15.93
C ALA A 192 -8.48 15.34 -16.71
N GLY A 193 -7.37 14.64 -16.97
CA GLY A 193 -6.22 15.20 -17.68
C GLY A 193 -5.33 16.10 -16.80
N GLU A 194 -5.49 16.08 -15.47
CA GLU A 194 -4.54 16.70 -14.56
C GLU A 194 -3.16 16.05 -14.73
N ILE A 195 -2.13 16.88 -14.89
CA ILE A 195 -0.76 16.44 -15.16
C ILE A 195 0.08 16.70 -13.91
N ALA A 196 0.88 15.69 -13.52
CA ALA A 196 1.98 15.80 -12.58
C ALA A 196 3.31 15.68 -13.31
N ASP A 197 4.41 15.83 -12.60
CA ASP A 197 5.71 15.50 -13.17
C ASP A 197 5.84 13.98 -13.34
N ALA A 198 6.31 13.52 -14.50
CA ALA A 198 6.65 12.12 -14.72
C ALA A 198 7.74 11.67 -13.75
N LYS A 199 7.47 10.64 -12.95
CA LYS A 199 8.36 10.17 -11.89
C LYS A 199 8.30 8.65 -11.78
N PRO A 200 9.42 7.99 -11.47
CA PRO A 200 9.39 6.57 -11.19
C PRO A 200 8.49 6.24 -10.00
N VAL A 201 7.99 5.02 -9.97
CA VAL A 201 7.07 4.54 -8.94
C VAL A 201 7.72 3.44 -8.12
N VAL A 202 7.56 3.53 -6.80
CA VAL A 202 7.86 2.47 -5.83
C VAL A 202 6.54 1.95 -5.30
N VAL A 203 6.21 0.71 -5.60
CA VAL A 203 5.01 0.03 -5.11
C VAL A 203 5.38 -0.90 -3.97
N CYS A 204 4.60 -0.93 -2.91
CA CYS A 204 4.75 -1.91 -1.85
C CYS A 204 3.41 -2.37 -1.29
N GLY A 205 3.38 -3.59 -0.78
CA GLY A 205 2.24 -4.10 -0.06
C GLY A 205 1.99 -5.58 -0.24
N ASP A 206 0.83 -6.00 0.26
CA ASP A 206 0.31 -7.34 0.08
C ASP A 206 -0.44 -7.42 -1.26
N LEU A 207 0.17 -8.06 -2.24
CA LEU A 207 -0.40 -8.24 -3.57
C LEU A 207 -1.27 -9.50 -3.67
N ASN A 208 -1.42 -10.24 -2.58
CA ASN A 208 -2.27 -11.43 -2.50
C ASN A 208 -2.03 -12.45 -3.63
N VAL A 209 -0.78 -12.56 -4.10
CA VAL A 209 -0.37 -13.52 -5.13
C VAL A 209 1.07 -13.97 -4.93
N ALA A 210 1.32 -15.28 -4.97
CA ALA A 210 2.65 -15.83 -5.16
C ALA A 210 2.90 -15.95 -6.68
N HIS A 211 3.87 -15.22 -7.23
CA HIS A 211 4.04 -15.14 -8.68
C HIS A 211 4.52 -16.48 -9.28
N ASN A 212 5.58 -17.06 -8.72
CA ASN A 212 6.20 -18.28 -9.24
C ASN A 212 6.12 -19.42 -8.23
N GLU A 213 6.39 -20.65 -8.68
CA GLU A 213 6.40 -21.84 -7.82
C GLU A 213 7.42 -21.74 -6.67
N ILE A 214 8.51 -20.99 -6.86
CA ILE A 214 9.51 -20.72 -5.83
C ILE A 214 8.97 -19.80 -4.71
N ASP A 215 7.85 -19.09 -4.94
CA ASP A 215 7.27 -18.10 -4.02
C ASP A 215 6.31 -18.72 -2.99
N LEU A 216 6.11 -20.04 -3.01
CA LEU A 216 5.32 -20.74 -1.99
C LEU A 216 5.84 -22.16 -1.74
N LYS A 217 5.61 -22.65 -0.51
CA LYS A 217 6.14 -23.95 -0.06
C LYS A 217 5.58 -25.16 -0.85
N ASN A 218 4.30 -25.13 -1.19
CA ASN A 218 3.60 -26.27 -1.77
C ASN A 218 2.86 -25.84 -3.04
N PRO A 219 3.53 -25.58 -4.18
CA PRO A 219 2.87 -25.05 -5.38
C PRO A 219 1.85 -26.02 -5.98
N GLY A 220 2.16 -27.32 -6.07
CA GLY A 220 1.28 -28.29 -6.70
C GLY A 220 -0.14 -28.30 -6.13
N PRO A 221 -0.35 -28.56 -4.82
CA PRO A 221 -1.67 -28.53 -4.19
C PRO A 221 -2.39 -27.17 -4.21
N ASN A 222 -1.66 -26.08 -4.39
CA ASN A 222 -2.21 -24.72 -4.37
C ASN A 222 -2.50 -24.14 -5.75
N ARG A 223 -2.13 -24.82 -6.82
CA ARG A 223 -2.44 -24.36 -8.18
C ARG A 223 -3.95 -24.22 -8.38
N GLY A 224 -4.37 -23.02 -8.84
CA GLY A 224 -5.78 -22.67 -9.02
C GLY A 224 -6.51 -22.26 -7.74
N ASN A 225 -5.83 -22.17 -6.60
CA ASN A 225 -6.37 -21.53 -5.40
C ASN A 225 -6.11 -20.03 -5.42
N ALA A 226 -6.91 -19.25 -4.65
CA ALA A 226 -6.70 -17.83 -4.45
C ALA A 226 -5.27 -17.54 -3.98
N GLY A 227 -4.62 -16.57 -4.59
CA GLY A 227 -3.21 -16.23 -4.42
C GLY A 227 -2.23 -17.06 -5.23
N PHE A 228 -2.71 -18.13 -5.94
CA PHE A 228 -1.88 -18.92 -6.85
C PHE A 228 -2.68 -19.47 -8.03
N SER A 229 -3.68 -18.74 -8.50
CA SER A 229 -4.39 -19.02 -9.75
C SER A 229 -3.57 -18.55 -10.95
N ASP A 230 -3.82 -19.12 -12.11
CA ASP A 230 -3.12 -18.73 -13.35
C ASP A 230 -3.51 -17.29 -13.74
N GLU A 231 -4.75 -16.86 -13.43
CA GLU A 231 -5.26 -15.52 -13.67
C GLU A 231 -4.51 -14.47 -12.82
N GLU A 232 -4.41 -14.67 -11.50
CA GLU A 232 -3.71 -13.74 -10.59
C GLU A 232 -2.21 -13.63 -10.94
N ARG A 233 -1.58 -14.78 -11.20
CA ARG A 233 -0.17 -14.85 -11.63
C ARG A 233 0.06 -14.18 -12.99
N GLY A 234 -0.88 -14.36 -13.92
CA GLY A 234 -0.86 -13.68 -15.22
C GLY A 234 -0.91 -12.18 -15.09
N LYS A 235 -1.84 -11.64 -14.26
CA LYS A 235 -1.94 -10.19 -13.99
C LYS A 235 -0.70 -9.62 -13.32
N PHE A 236 -0.09 -10.37 -12.40
CA PHE A 236 1.18 -9.95 -11.81
C PHE A 236 2.30 -9.92 -12.86
N GLY A 237 2.35 -10.89 -13.75
CA GLY A 237 3.28 -10.90 -14.91
C GLY A 237 3.06 -9.70 -15.82
N GLU A 238 1.81 -9.39 -16.19
CA GLU A 238 1.45 -8.21 -16.98
C GLU A 238 1.89 -6.90 -16.29
N PHE A 239 1.80 -6.83 -14.93
CA PHE A 239 2.29 -5.69 -14.17
C PHE A 239 3.81 -5.53 -14.30
N LEU A 240 4.57 -6.61 -14.18
CA LEU A 240 6.03 -6.58 -14.38
C LEU A 240 6.40 -6.21 -15.81
N ASP A 241 5.71 -6.80 -16.80
CA ASP A 241 5.94 -6.52 -18.23
C ASP A 241 5.62 -5.06 -18.61
N ALA A 242 4.80 -4.37 -17.80
CA ALA A 242 4.54 -2.93 -17.97
C ALA A 242 5.73 -2.03 -17.57
N GLY A 243 6.86 -2.60 -17.14
CA GLY A 243 8.09 -1.87 -16.81
C GLY A 243 8.36 -1.77 -15.31
N PHE A 244 7.97 -2.79 -14.55
CA PHE A 244 8.23 -2.89 -13.11
C PHE A 244 9.10 -4.10 -12.77
N THR A 245 10.01 -3.91 -11.84
CA THR A 245 10.92 -4.94 -11.33
C THR A 245 10.52 -5.40 -9.92
N ASP A 246 10.36 -6.72 -9.71
CA ASP A 246 10.31 -7.34 -8.38
C ASP A 246 11.69 -7.26 -7.73
N THR A 247 11.85 -6.37 -6.76
CA THR A 247 13.15 -6.05 -6.16
C THR A 247 13.77 -7.23 -5.44
N PHE A 248 12.95 -8.07 -4.79
CA PHE A 248 13.46 -9.26 -4.11
C PHE A 248 14.00 -10.27 -5.12
N ARG A 249 13.24 -10.60 -6.17
CA ARG A 249 13.69 -11.55 -7.21
C ARG A 249 14.81 -10.99 -8.07
N TYR A 250 14.91 -9.69 -8.24
CA TYR A 250 16.04 -9.04 -8.90
C TYR A 250 17.37 -9.32 -8.17
N LEU A 251 17.38 -9.18 -6.84
CA LEU A 251 18.59 -9.42 -6.03
C LEU A 251 18.77 -10.90 -5.66
N HIS A 252 17.68 -11.66 -5.56
CA HIS A 252 17.65 -13.02 -5.02
C HIS A 252 16.85 -13.96 -5.94
N PRO A 253 17.28 -14.16 -7.21
CA PRO A 253 16.45 -14.87 -8.21
C PRO A 253 16.16 -16.32 -7.81
N ASP A 254 17.10 -17.01 -7.19
CA ASP A 254 17.05 -18.44 -6.92
C ASP A 254 16.88 -18.79 -5.43
N VAL A 255 16.60 -17.80 -4.56
CA VAL A 255 16.46 -18.05 -3.12
C VAL A 255 15.11 -18.69 -2.84
N GLU A 256 15.12 -19.95 -2.43
CA GLU A 256 13.96 -20.72 -2.00
C GLU A 256 13.62 -20.48 -0.52
N GLY A 257 12.35 -20.73 -0.14
CA GLY A 257 11.93 -20.68 1.26
C GLY A 257 11.86 -19.26 1.86
N ALA A 258 11.94 -18.24 1.03
CA ALA A 258 11.80 -16.84 1.42
C ALA A 258 10.33 -16.44 1.32
N TYR A 259 9.64 -16.42 2.45
CA TYR A 259 8.21 -16.17 2.52
C TYR A 259 7.92 -14.98 3.44
N SER A 260 6.79 -14.30 3.18
CA SER A 260 6.33 -13.14 3.95
C SER A 260 5.04 -13.41 4.73
N TRP A 261 4.30 -14.46 4.37
CA TRP A 261 3.05 -14.85 5.00
C TRP A 261 3.00 -16.33 5.34
N TRP A 262 2.38 -16.66 6.50
CA TRP A 262 2.14 -18.02 6.98
C TRP A 262 0.76 -18.13 7.63
N SER A 263 -0.02 -19.13 7.22
CA SER A 263 -1.30 -19.39 7.90
C SER A 263 -1.09 -19.62 9.39
N TYR A 264 -2.02 -19.12 10.23
CA TYR A 264 -2.03 -19.46 11.67
C TYR A 264 -2.30 -20.94 11.95
N ARG A 265 -2.68 -21.73 10.94
CA ARG A 265 -3.00 -23.13 11.08
C ARG A 265 -1.76 -24.02 10.91
N PHE A 266 -1.77 -25.17 11.55
CA PHE A 266 -0.79 -26.25 11.36
C PHE A 266 0.67 -25.86 11.63
N HIS A 267 0.91 -24.91 12.52
CA HIS A 267 2.28 -24.41 12.80
C HIS A 267 3.05 -24.00 11.53
N ALA A 268 2.34 -23.38 10.59
CA ALA A 268 2.88 -23.11 9.25
C ALA A 268 4.17 -22.27 9.30
N ARG A 269 4.25 -21.26 10.18
CA ARG A 269 5.44 -20.41 10.32
C ARG A 269 6.64 -21.19 10.89
N GLU A 270 6.42 -22.03 11.90
CA GLU A 270 7.46 -22.86 12.50
C GLU A 270 8.04 -23.87 11.49
N ASN A 271 7.19 -24.39 10.59
CA ASN A 271 7.58 -25.34 9.53
C ASN A 271 8.02 -24.64 8.24
N ASN A 272 8.06 -23.32 8.23
CA ASN A 272 8.28 -22.47 7.05
C ASN A 272 7.39 -22.89 5.85
N ALA A 273 6.13 -23.22 6.10
CA ALA A 273 5.13 -23.51 5.08
C ALA A 273 4.40 -22.20 4.69
N GLY A 274 5.14 -21.30 4.08
CA GLY A 274 4.72 -19.93 3.79
C GLY A 274 4.57 -19.62 2.31
N TRP A 275 4.18 -18.37 2.06
CA TRP A 275 4.02 -17.77 0.74
C TRP A 275 4.70 -16.41 0.74
N ARG A 276 5.31 -16.01 -0.37
CA ARG A 276 5.78 -14.65 -0.62
C ARG A 276 4.70 -13.91 -1.41
N ILE A 277 3.94 -13.09 -0.72
CA ILE A 277 2.81 -12.33 -1.28
C ILE A 277 2.90 -10.83 -0.98
N ASP A 278 3.86 -10.43 -0.15
CA ASP A 278 4.22 -9.04 0.11
C ASP A 278 5.45 -8.67 -0.72
N TYR A 279 5.39 -7.54 -1.40
CA TYR A 279 6.38 -7.14 -2.39
C TYR A 279 6.83 -5.70 -2.23
N PHE A 280 8.02 -5.42 -2.75
CA PHE A 280 8.42 -4.14 -3.29
C PHE A 280 8.67 -4.29 -4.78
N LEU A 281 7.94 -3.49 -5.58
CA LEU A 281 8.14 -3.37 -7.02
C LEU A 281 8.59 -1.94 -7.31
N VAL A 282 9.51 -1.76 -8.23
CA VAL A 282 9.99 -0.43 -8.65
C VAL A 282 9.90 -0.28 -10.15
N SER A 283 9.64 0.92 -10.64
CA SER A 283 9.84 1.24 -12.06
C SER A 283 11.22 0.76 -12.50
N ASP A 284 11.35 0.22 -13.71
CA ASP A 284 12.61 -0.31 -14.24
C ASP A 284 13.73 0.73 -14.23
N SER A 285 13.39 2.02 -14.31
CA SER A 285 14.34 3.13 -14.18
C SER A 285 15.03 3.22 -12.80
N LEU A 286 14.41 2.66 -11.74
CA LEU A 286 14.98 2.59 -10.38
C LEU A 286 15.71 1.28 -10.08
N ARG A 287 15.69 0.32 -10.98
CA ARG A 287 16.24 -1.02 -10.73
C ARG A 287 17.69 -1.00 -10.25
N GLU A 288 18.53 -0.18 -10.88
CA GLU A 288 19.94 -0.05 -10.52
C GLU A 288 20.17 0.68 -9.17
N ASN A 289 19.15 1.36 -8.64
CA ASN A 289 19.20 2.02 -7.34
C ASN A 289 18.86 1.08 -6.19
N VAL A 290 18.38 -0.15 -6.47
CA VAL A 290 18.03 -1.14 -5.45
C VAL A 290 19.31 -1.65 -4.77
N GLN A 291 19.48 -1.32 -3.49
CA GLN A 291 20.62 -1.75 -2.68
C GLN A 291 20.31 -3.02 -1.89
N THR A 292 19.13 -3.06 -1.28
CA THR A 292 18.67 -4.18 -0.46
C THR A 292 17.19 -4.42 -0.68
N ALA A 293 16.80 -5.69 -0.77
CA ALA A 293 15.41 -6.13 -0.68
C ALA A 293 15.35 -7.31 0.28
N SER A 294 14.65 -7.16 1.41
CA SER A 294 14.68 -8.12 2.52
C SER A 294 13.30 -8.49 3.00
N ILE A 295 13.17 -9.73 3.45
CA ILE A 295 12.00 -10.25 4.16
C ILE A 295 12.39 -10.42 5.62
N LEU A 296 11.75 -9.67 6.53
CA LEU A 296 12.12 -9.65 7.94
C LEU A 296 11.40 -10.77 8.71
N SER A 297 11.70 -12.02 8.36
CA SER A 297 10.99 -13.22 8.84
C SER A 297 11.02 -13.39 10.36
N GLU A 298 12.00 -12.79 11.05
CA GLU A 298 12.14 -12.83 12.50
C GLU A 298 11.22 -11.82 13.23
N VAL A 299 10.54 -10.94 12.50
CA VAL A 299 9.57 -10.00 13.07
C VAL A 299 8.22 -10.67 13.20
N TYR A 300 7.72 -10.74 14.42
CA TYR A 300 6.44 -11.35 14.76
C TYR A 300 5.40 -10.27 15.10
N GLY A 301 4.13 -10.67 15.16
CA GLY A 301 3.01 -9.77 15.51
C GLY A 301 1.78 -10.01 14.63
N SER A 302 2.00 -10.28 13.37
CA SER A 302 1.01 -10.64 12.35
C SER A 302 1.29 -12.05 11.79
N ASP A 303 0.40 -12.57 10.96
CA ASP A 303 0.63 -13.74 10.09
C ASP A 303 1.52 -13.38 8.87
N HIS A 304 1.72 -12.10 8.60
CA HIS A 304 2.79 -11.59 7.74
C HIS A 304 3.98 -11.11 8.56
N CYS A 305 5.16 -11.11 7.95
CA CYS A 305 6.29 -10.33 8.42
C CYS A 305 6.51 -9.10 7.52
N PRO A 306 7.22 -8.07 8.03
CA PRO A 306 7.54 -6.92 7.20
C PRO A 306 8.47 -7.31 6.05
N VAL A 307 8.35 -6.60 4.92
CA VAL A 307 9.34 -6.57 3.85
C VAL A 307 9.97 -5.18 3.80
N MET A 308 11.26 -5.12 3.41
CA MET A 308 12.06 -3.90 3.44
C MET A 308 12.79 -3.70 2.12
N LEU A 309 12.82 -2.46 1.65
CA LEU A 309 13.58 -2.00 0.49
C LEU A 309 14.50 -0.85 0.90
N GLU A 310 15.76 -0.90 0.48
CA GLU A 310 16.66 0.25 0.52
C GLU A 310 17.04 0.67 -0.89
N LEU A 311 16.77 1.94 -1.21
CA LEU A 311 17.20 2.56 -2.46
C LEU A 311 18.35 3.53 -2.21
N ALA A 312 19.30 3.55 -3.12
CA ALA A 312 20.31 4.60 -3.15
C ALA A 312 19.64 5.97 -3.32
N GLU A 313 20.13 6.96 -2.61
CA GLU A 313 19.78 8.35 -2.88
C GLU A 313 20.57 8.83 -4.11
N ASN A 314 19.87 9.48 -5.02
CA ASN A 314 20.52 10.07 -6.22
C ASN A 314 21.13 11.43 -5.88
#